data_243702d2184f22cfa1cd09971a321d78
#
_entry.id   243702d2184f22cfa1cd09971a321d78
#
_cell.length_a   1.000
_cell.length_b   1.000
_cell.length_c   1.000
_cell.angle_alpha   90.00
_cell.angle_beta   90.00
_cell.angle_gamma   90.00
#
_symmetry.space_group_name_H-M   'P 1'
#
loop_
_entity.id
_entity.type
_entity.pdbx_description
1 polymer ?
#
loop_
_entity_poly.entity_id
_entity_poly.type
_entity_poly.pdbx_seq_one_letter_code
_entity_poly.pdbx_strand_id
1 'polypeptide(L)'
;MGNSQSSIQKINFEDMQSACKNPEIYLLINTLPDFEQGCLIVGTVTAHQEEALINKHLRGSKNIQIIVYGRNCNDDKVFKKYQQLLQLGFYNVFIYSGGLFEWLMLQDIYGFNEFPTTTTQIDLLKYKPTQKLNVGLLEYR
;
A
#
# COMPACT_ATOMS: atom_id res chain seq x y z
N MET A 1 8.29 -27.81 7.86
CA MET A 1 7.99 -27.32 7.49
C MET A 1 7.96 -26.61 7.00
N GLY A 2 8.03 -26.62 6.87
CA GLY A 2 7.78 -25.79 6.40
C GLY A 2 7.53 -25.26 6.08
N ASN A 3 7.27 -25.35 5.94
CA ASN A 3 6.67 -24.69 5.54
C ASN A 3 6.16 -23.95 5.71
N SER A 4 6.32 -24.28 6.02
CA SER A 4 5.72 -23.42 6.33
C SER A 4 5.92 -22.14 5.87
N GLN A 5 6.05 -22.13 5.15
CA GLN A 5 6.11 -21.04 4.56
C GLN A 5 4.83 -20.49 4.45
N SER A 6 4.49 -19.60 5.16
CA SER A 6 3.20 -19.02 5.07
C SER A 6 3.12 -18.21 3.80
N SER A 7 2.01 -18.28 3.14
CA SER A 7 1.80 -17.48 1.97
C SER A 7 1.61 -16.02 2.37
N ILE A 8 1.93 -15.11 1.46
CA ILE A 8 1.72 -13.69 1.66
C ILE A 8 0.22 -13.43 1.70
N GLN A 9 -0.23 -12.67 2.69
CA GLN A 9 -1.64 -12.35 2.81
C GLN A 9 -1.96 -11.11 2.02
N LYS A 10 -2.68 -11.28 0.93
CA LYS A 10 -3.04 -10.17 0.05
C LYS A 10 -4.53 -9.87 0.17
N ILE A 11 -4.87 -8.60 0.09
CA ILE A 11 -6.25 -8.15 0.17
C ILE A 11 -6.61 -7.39 -1.09
N ASN A 12 -7.90 -7.25 -1.35
CA ASN A 12 -8.38 -6.52 -2.51
C ASN A 12 -8.88 -5.12 -2.12
N PHE A 13 -9.41 -4.39 -3.10
CA PHE A 13 -9.85 -3.02 -2.85
C PHE A 13 -11.04 -2.94 -1.89
N GLU A 14 -11.88 -3.97 -1.84
CA GLU A 14 -13.02 -3.95 -0.92
C GLU A 14 -12.55 -4.03 0.52
N ASP A 15 -11.54 -4.85 0.77
CA ASP A 15 -10.93 -4.93 2.09
C ASP A 15 -10.32 -3.58 2.47
N MET A 16 -9.67 -2.93 1.49
CA MET A 16 -9.07 -1.63 1.75
C MET A 16 -10.14 -0.57 2.02
N GLN A 17 -11.28 -0.63 1.33
CA GLN A 17 -12.40 0.27 1.62
C GLN A 17 -12.88 0.10 3.07
N SER A 18 -12.97 -1.15 3.51
CA SER A 18 -13.37 -1.43 4.89
C SER A 18 -12.34 -0.89 5.88
N ALA A 19 -11.07 -1.01 5.55
CA ALA A 19 -10.01 -0.51 6.41
C ALA A 19 -10.07 1.01 6.57
N CYS A 20 -10.37 1.72 5.49
CA CYS A 20 -10.51 3.18 5.54
C CYS A 20 -11.60 3.61 6.50
N LYS A 21 -12.63 2.79 6.68
CA LYS A 21 -13.75 3.11 7.55
C LYS A 21 -13.52 2.69 8.99
N ASN A 22 -12.43 2.01 9.27
CA ASN A 22 -12.15 1.50 10.61
C ASN A 22 -10.72 1.83 11.03
N PRO A 23 -10.38 3.12 11.12
CA PRO A 23 -8.98 3.52 11.36
C PRO A 23 -8.45 3.10 12.73
N GLU A 24 -9.33 2.76 13.66
CA GLU A 24 -8.88 2.33 14.99
C GLU A 24 -8.40 0.89 14.99
N ILE A 25 -8.75 0.12 13.95
CA ILE A 25 -8.38 -1.30 13.87
C ILE A 25 -7.18 -1.51 12.94
N TYR A 26 -7.08 -0.68 11.91
CA TYR A 26 -6.09 -0.88 10.85
C TYR A 26 -5.06 0.22 10.81
N LEU A 27 -3.81 -0.16 10.64
CA LEU A 27 -2.71 0.77 10.43
C LEU A 27 -2.31 0.66 8.96
N LEU A 28 -2.52 1.73 8.19
CA LEU A 28 -2.23 1.72 6.76
C LEU A 28 -0.86 2.33 6.53
N ILE A 29 0.05 1.53 5.96
CA ILE A 29 1.44 1.96 5.72
C ILE A 29 1.69 1.99 4.23
N ASN A 30 2.33 3.05 3.75
CA ASN A 30 2.66 3.19 2.34
C ASN A 30 4.17 3.14 2.12
N THR A 31 4.58 2.73 0.92
CA THR A 31 5.99 2.67 0.54
C THR A 31 6.37 3.71 -0.50
N LEU A 32 5.54 4.74 -0.68
CA LEU A 32 5.87 5.82 -1.59
C LEU A 32 7.06 6.62 -1.04
N PRO A 33 7.85 7.25 -1.91
CA PRO A 33 8.96 8.07 -1.44
C PRO A 33 8.51 9.23 -0.54
N ASP A 34 9.41 9.73 0.27
CA ASP A 34 9.09 10.82 1.20
C ASP A 34 8.51 12.03 0.47
N PHE A 35 8.96 12.30 -0.75
CA PHE A 35 8.49 13.47 -1.49
C PHE A 35 7.18 13.21 -2.23
N GLU A 36 6.60 12.02 -2.10
CA GLU A 36 5.32 11.70 -2.73
C GLU A 36 4.25 11.34 -1.70
N GLN A 37 4.25 12.02 -0.57
CA GLN A 37 3.26 11.73 0.47
C GLN A 37 2.02 12.62 0.38
N GLY A 38 1.89 13.39 -0.69
CA GLY A 38 0.79 14.36 -0.81
C GLY A 38 -0.56 13.76 -1.15
N CYS A 39 -0.58 12.61 -1.85
CA CYS A 39 -1.83 11.94 -2.19
C CYS A 39 -1.75 10.50 -1.74
N LEU A 40 -2.47 10.16 -0.69
CA LEU A 40 -2.48 8.83 -0.10
C LEU A 40 -3.92 8.37 0.10
N ILE A 41 -4.13 7.07 0.18
CA ILE A 41 -5.43 6.52 0.55
C ILE A 41 -5.77 7.08 1.94
N VAL A 42 -7.02 7.50 2.13
CA VAL A 42 -7.43 8.11 3.38
C VAL A 42 -7.14 7.17 4.56
N GLY A 43 -6.56 7.73 5.62
CA GLY A 43 -6.19 6.96 6.79
C GLY A 43 -4.77 6.43 6.78
N THR A 44 -4.05 6.63 5.69
CA THR A 44 -2.67 6.16 5.59
C THR A 44 -1.73 6.98 6.47
N VAL A 45 -0.85 6.30 7.17
CA VAL A 45 0.20 6.94 7.95
C VAL A 45 1.23 7.51 6.97
N THR A 46 1.61 8.76 7.17
CA THR A 46 2.66 9.33 6.31
C THR A 46 4.01 8.71 6.66
N ALA A 47 4.94 8.71 5.71
CA ALA A 47 6.26 8.14 5.94
C ALA A 47 6.94 8.79 7.16
N HIS A 48 6.69 10.04 7.38
CA HIS A 48 7.25 10.82 8.46
C HIS A 48 6.73 10.35 9.85
N GLN A 49 5.51 9.82 9.91
CA GLN A 49 4.91 9.37 11.16
C GLN A 49 5.07 7.87 11.40
N GLU A 50 5.51 7.14 10.39
CA GLU A 50 5.48 5.68 10.42
C GLU A 50 6.31 5.11 11.57
N GLU A 51 7.53 5.59 11.74
CA GLU A 51 8.43 5.01 12.74
C GLU A 51 7.86 5.16 14.15
N ALA A 52 7.33 6.33 14.47
CA ALA A 52 6.78 6.56 15.80
C ALA A 52 5.58 5.66 16.08
N LEU A 53 4.71 5.46 15.08
CA LEU A 53 3.53 4.62 15.26
C LEU A 53 3.90 3.14 15.36
N ILE A 54 4.85 2.68 14.56
CA ILE A 54 5.32 1.30 14.64
C ILE A 54 5.94 1.05 16.01
N ASN A 55 6.76 1.96 16.50
CA ASN A 55 7.38 1.81 17.81
C ASN A 55 6.36 1.81 18.93
N LYS A 56 5.32 2.60 18.80
CA LYS A 56 4.24 2.62 19.78
C LYS A 56 3.58 1.25 19.88
N HIS A 57 3.29 0.61 18.76
CA HIS A 57 2.66 -0.70 18.75
C HIS A 57 3.62 -1.81 19.15
N LEU A 58 4.93 -1.64 18.90
CA LEU A 58 5.91 -2.62 19.37
C LEU A 58 5.96 -2.66 20.90
N ARG A 59 5.80 -1.51 21.55
CA ARG A 59 5.81 -1.46 23.01
C ARG A 59 4.46 -1.80 23.60
N GLY A 60 3.40 -1.76 22.81
CA GLY A 60 2.07 -2.08 23.26
C GLY A 60 1.63 -3.43 22.74
N SER A 61 0.57 -3.46 21.93
CA SER A 61 0.03 -4.68 21.39
C SER A 61 0.45 -4.86 19.94
N LYS A 62 0.96 -6.05 19.60
CA LYS A 62 1.37 -6.37 18.24
C LYS A 62 0.26 -7.02 17.44
N ASN A 63 -0.96 -7.03 17.98
CA ASN A 63 -2.07 -7.64 17.25
C ASN A 63 -2.81 -6.65 16.36
N ILE A 64 -2.33 -5.40 16.26
CA ILE A 64 -2.88 -4.43 15.33
C ILE A 64 -2.82 -5.01 13.93
N GLN A 65 -3.82 -4.71 13.11
CA GLN A 65 -3.83 -5.17 11.73
C GLN A 65 -3.17 -4.10 10.86
N ILE A 66 -2.16 -4.51 10.10
CA ILE A 66 -1.36 -3.59 9.30
C ILE A 66 -1.55 -3.93 7.83
N ILE A 67 -1.85 -2.92 7.02
CA ILE A 67 -1.96 -3.08 5.57
C ILE A 67 -0.88 -2.23 4.93
N VAL A 68 -0.09 -2.85 4.05
CA VAL A 68 1.00 -2.18 3.33
C VAL A 68 0.62 -2.06 1.87
N TYR A 69 0.83 -0.90 1.28
CA TYR A 69 0.63 -0.72 -0.16
C TYR A 69 1.68 0.25 -0.70
N GLY A 70 1.86 0.22 -2.01
CA GLY A 70 2.82 1.09 -2.68
C GLY A 70 2.20 1.80 -3.86
N ARG A 71 3.04 2.15 -4.84
CA ARG A 71 2.57 2.85 -6.03
C ARG A 71 1.65 1.98 -6.87
N ASN A 72 2.02 0.71 -7.05
CA ASN A 72 1.31 -0.21 -7.93
C ASN A 72 1.68 -1.63 -7.57
N CYS A 73 1.19 -2.58 -8.35
CA CYS A 73 1.37 -4.00 -8.07
C CYS A 73 2.81 -4.50 -8.25
N ASN A 74 3.69 -3.69 -8.86
CA ASN A 74 5.08 -4.07 -9.06
C ASN A 74 6.06 -3.32 -8.15
N ASP A 75 5.55 -2.62 -7.15
CA ASP A 75 6.41 -1.89 -6.22
C ASP A 75 7.07 -2.90 -5.27
N ASP A 76 8.35 -3.18 -5.47
CA ASP A 76 9.06 -4.18 -4.70
C ASP A 76 9.33 -3.76 -3.25
N LYS A 77 9.17 -2.49 -2.94
CA LYS A 77 9.35 -2.01 -1.57
C LYS A 77 8.22 -2.52 -0.66
N VAL A 78 7.07 -2.86 -1.24
CA VAL A 78 5.93 -3.35 -0.47
C VAL A 78 6.28 -4.66 0.21
N PHE A 79 6.85 -5.60 -0.54
CA PHE A 79 7.21 -6.90 0.02
C PHE A 79 8.31 -6.76 1.07
N LYS A 80 9.26 -5.87 0.85
CA LYS A 80 10.32 -5.62 1.82
C LYS A 80 9.75 -5.08 3.13
N LYS A 81 8.82 -4.15 3.04
CA LYS A 81 8.17 -3.60 4.23
C LYS A 81 7.35 -4.68 4.93
N TYR A 82 6.65 -5.48 4.18
CA TYR A 82 5.86 -6.60 4.72
C TYR A 82 6.75 -7.53 5.54
N GLN A 83 7.88 -7.94 4.97
CA GLN A 83 8.82 -8.82 5.67
C GLN A 83 9.41 -8.17 6.91
N GLN A 84 9.74 -6.89 6.81
CA GLN A 84 10.30 -6.15 7.94
C GLN A 84 9.32 -6.14 9.11
N LEU A 85 8.05 -5.91 8.83
CA LEU A 85 7.04 -5.87 9.89
C LEU A 85 6.84 -7.23 10.53
N LEU A 86 6.87 -8.30 9.75
CA LEU A 86 6.80 -9.64 10.30
C LEU A 86 7.99 -9.93 11.20
N GLN A 87 9.18 -9.49 10.79
CA GLN A 87 10.40 -9.71 11.59
C GLN A 87 10.36 -8.94 12.89
N LEU A 88 9.64 -7.83 12.94
CA LEU A 88 9.48 -7.07 14.17
C LEU A 88 8.48 -7.72 15.13
N GLY A 89 7.78 -8.76 14.67
CA GLY A 89 6.85 -9.49 15.53
C GLY A 89 5.39 -9.23 15.29
N PHE A 90 5.04 -8.36 14.33
CA PHE A 90 3.65 -8.19 13.95
C PHE A 90 3.21 -9.41 13.15
N TYR A 91 2.00 -9.88 13.38
CA TYR A 91 1.54 -11.09 12.70
C TYR A 91 0.26 -10.89 11.89
N ASN A 92 -0.39 -9.75 12.03
CA ASN A 92 -1.56 -9.44 11.21
C ASN A 92 -1.16 -8.42 10.17
N VAL A 93 -0.34 -8.85 9.21
CA VAL A 93 0.18 -7.96 8.17
C VAL A 93 -0.35 -8.41 6.81
N PHE A 94 -0.86 -7.47 6.05
CA PHE A 94 -1.49 -7.72 4.76
C PHE A 94 -0.92 -6.79 3.70
N ILE A 95 -1.00 -7.21 2.43
CA ILE A 95 -0.58 -6.38 1.32
C ILE A 95 -1.80 -6.05 0.46
N TYR A 96 -2.01 -4.77 0.19
CA TYR A 96 -2.96 -4.35 -0.83
C TYR A 96 -2.19 -4.24 -2.14
N SER A 97 -2.28 -5.30 -2.95
CA SER A 97 -1.45 -5.44 -4.15
C SER A 97 -1.70 -4.38 -5.21
N GLY A 98 -2.93 -3.93 -5.34
CA GLY A 98 -3.25 -2.95 -6.39
C GLY A 98 -2.52 -1.64 -6.22
N GLY A 99 -2.29 -1.25 -4.99
CA GLY A 99 -1.58 -0.01 -4.68
C GLY A 99 -2.35 1.23 -5.02
N LEU A 100 -1.66 2.35 -4.98
CA LEU A 100 -2.29 3.63 -5.24
C LEU A 100 -2.80 3.74 -6.68
N PHE A 101 -2.11 3.12 -7.62
CA PHE A 101 -2.53 3.15 -9.03
C PHE A 101 -3.93 2.57 -9.21
N GLU A 102 -4.17 1.36 -8.68
CA GLU A 102 -5.50 0.75 -8.78
C GLU A 102 -6.54 1.60 -8.06
N TRP A 103 -6.20 2.09 -6.87
CA TRP A 103 -7.12 2.89 -6.08
C TRP A 103 -7.57 4.14 -6.82
N LEU A 104 -6.62 4.84 -7.46
CA LEU A 104 -6.93 6.05 -8.20
C LEU A 104 -7.71 5.76 -9.47
N MET A 105 -7.46 4.64 -10.13
CA MET A 105 -8.26 4.25 -11.29
C MET A 105 -9.70 3.96 -10.89
N LEU A 106 -9.88 3.28 -9.76
CA LEU A 106 -11.22 3.01 -9.25
C LEU A 106 -11.90 4.30 -8.80
N GLN A 107 -11.15 5.23 -8.23
CA GLN A 107 -11.68 6.53 -7.86
C GLN A 107 -12.17 7.29 -9.09
N ASP A 108 -11.43 7.22 -10.18
CA ASP A 108 -11.78 7.91 -11.41
C ASP A 108 -13.10 7.37 -12.01
N ILE A 109 -13.32 6.08 -11.86
CA ILE A 109 -14.50 5.43 -12.43
C ILE A 109 -15.71 5.49 -11.50
N TYR A 110 -15.49 5.21 -10.22
CA TYR A 110 -16.58 5.03 -9.27
C TYR A 110 -16.74 6.17 -8.26
N GLY A 111 -15.83 7.11 -8.24
CA GLY A 111 -16.00 8.32 -7.45
C GLY A 111 -15.10 8.41 -6.23
N PHE A 112 -14.86 9.65 -5.84
CA PHE A 112 -13.98 9.96 -4.71
C PHE A 112 -14.54 9.42 -3.39
N ASN A 113 -15.84 9.42 -3.22
CA ASN A 113 -16.43 8.96 -1.97
C ASN A 113 -16.23 7.48 -1.72
N GLU A 114 -16.19 6.69 -2.80
CA GLU A 114 -16.00 5.24 -2.68
C GLU A 114 -14.52 4.88 -2.53
N PHE A 115 -13.63 5.71 -3.09
CA PHE A 115 -12.19 5.45 -3.07
C PHE A 115 -11.46 6.72 -2.65
N PRO A 116 -11.63 7.16 -1.39
CA PRO A 116 -11.12 8.48 -0.99
C PRO A 116 -9.61 8.51 -0.80
N THR A 117 -9.05 9.68 -1.16
CA THR A 117 -7.63 9.95 -0.93
C THR A 117 -7.51 11.28 -0.20
N THR A 118 -6.32 11.56 0.33
CA THR A 118 -6.10 12.77 1.11
C THR A 118 -6.14 14.03 0.25
N THR A 119 -5.79 13.89 -1.04
CA THR A 119 -5.94 14.99 -2.00
C THR A 119 -6.36 14.40 -3.33
N THR A 120 -6.70 15.24 -4.28
CA THR A 120 -7.05 14.79 -5.63
C THR A 120 -5.77 14.78 -6.49
N GLN A 121 -5.54 13.67 -7.18
CA GLN A 121 -4.43 13.56 -8.12
C GLN A 121 -5.00 13.23 -9.49
N ILE A 122 -4.83 14.15 -10.43
CA ILE A 122 -5.40 14.00 -11.76
C ILE A 122 -4.56 13.05 -12.62
N ASP A 123 -3.25 13.13 -12.49
CA ASP A 123 -2.36 12.31 -13.30
C ASP A 123 -2.15 10.94 -12.66
N LEU A 124 -3.10 10.05 -12.87
CA LEU A 124 -3.00 8.70 -12.29
C LEU A 124 -1.86 7.90 -12.89
N LEU A 125 -1.52 8.17 -14.14
CA LEU A 125 -0.50 7.38 -14.83
C LEU A 125 0.89 7.55 -14.24
N LYS A 126 1.09 8.55 -13.41
CA LYS A 126 2.40 8.69 -12.77
C LYS A 126 2.68 7.55 -11.79
N TYR A 127 1.64 6.81 -11.41
CA TYR A 127 1.80 5.68 -10.50
C TYR A 127 1.79 4.33 -11.21
N LYS A 128 1.68 4.32 -12.52
CA LYS A 128 1.59 3.06 -13.29
C LYS A 128 2.87 2.25 -13.15
N PRO A 129 2.78 0.93 -13.32
CA PRO A 129 3.99 0.09 -13.37
C PRO A 129 4.86 0.46 -14.57
N THR A 130 6.14 0.18 -14.44
CA THR A 130 7.08 0.46 -15.52
C THR A 130 6.86 -0.50 -16.68
N GLN A 131 6.91 0.02 -17.89
CA GLN A 131 6.79 -0.79 -19.09
C GLN A 131 7.96 -1.76 -19.20
N LYS A 132 7.64 -3.03 -19.49
CA LYS A 132 8.69 -4.05 -19.60
C LYS A 132 9.07 -4.37 -21.03
N LEU A 133 8.09 -4.33 -21.94
CA LEU A 133 8.38 -4.67 -23.31
C LEU A 133 8.86 -3.44 -24.05
N ASN A 134 10.05 -3.56 -24.63
CA ASN A 134 10.66 -2.41 -25.26
C ASN A 134 10.39 -2.42 -26.74
N VAL A 135 9.12 -2.44 -27.11
CA VAL A 135 8.75 -2.57 -28.51
C VAL A 135 9.11 -1.35 -29.35
N GLY A 136 9.24 -0.21 -28.72
CA GLY A 136 9.63 0.97 -29.46
C GLY A 136 10.96 0.86 -30.13
N LEU A 137 11.83 -0.01 -29.63
CA LEU A 137 13.12 -0.19 -30.24
C LEU A 137 13.02 -0.86 -31.60
N LEU A 138 11.92 -1.49 -31.87
CA LEU A 138 11.79 -2.19 -33.11
C LEU A 138 11.47 -1.27 -34.25
N GLU A 139 11.18 -0.08 -33.91
CA GLU A 139 10.81 0.77 -34.88
C GLU A 139 11.80 1.61 -35.36
N TYR A 140 12.75 1.63 -34.83
CA TYR A 140 13.65 2.42 -35.21
C TYR A 140 14.36 1.92 -36.04
N ARG A 141 14.14 1.57 -36.28
CA ARG A 141 14.69 1.08 -36.97
C ARG A 141 14.63 1.42 -38.04
#